data_0fe54827b8a2fa5c477b38db0c6328c2
#
_entry.id   0fe54827b8a2fa5c477b38db0c6328c2
#
_cell.length_a   1.000
_cell.length_b   1.000
_cell.length_c   1.000
_cell.angle_alpha   90.00
_cell.angle_beta   90.00
_cell.angle_gamma   90.00
#
_symmetry.space_group_name_H-M   'P 1'
#
loop_
_entity.id
_entity.type
_entity.pdbx_description
1 polymer ?
#
loop_
_entity_poly.entity_id
_entity_poly.type
_entity_poly.pdbx_seq_one_letter_code
_entity_poly.pdbx_strand_id
1 'polypeptide(L)'
;NIKKSLILQGYYFSNVTSSIKTNDNNTVNIIFNIDLGEKSKVSIIEFTGDKFFKDKTLRNIITTEENKFWKFLSGKKYLNQQNLSLDERLLRQFYLNNGYYDVSVNTSTATILDDDSFKLTYNINAGNLFTVNSTKLDLPIDYNPLNFTKVEKLLNKLEGNKYSFNKISKIVKEIDRISLSREFDFINASILEEK
;
A
#
# COMPACT_ATOMS: atom_id res chain seq x y z
N ASN A 1 -19.55 -13.06 11.14
CA ASN A 1 -19.37 -12.63 12.53
C ASN A 1 -19.52 -11.12 12.60
N ILE A 2 -20.63 -10.65 13.23
CA ILE A 2 -21.02 -9.22 13.28
C ILE A 2 -19.89 -8.35 13.83
N LYS A 3 -19.28 -8.74 14.95
CA LYS A 3 -18.18 -7.99 15.56
C LYS A 3 -17.00 -7.78 14.62
N LYS A 4 -16.61 -8.81 13.83
CA LYS A 4 -15.55 -8.69 12.83
C LYS A 4 -15.88 -7.65 11.75
N SER A 5 -17.14 -7.62 11.29
CA SER A 5 -17.60 -6.62 10.32
C SER A 5 -17.57 -5.19 10.88
N LEU A 6 -17.90 -5.03 12.15
CA LEU A 6 -17.86 -3.74 12.84
C LEU A 6 -16.41 -3.24 13.00
N ILE A 7 -15.48 -4.12 13.37
CA ILE A 7 -14.04 -3.80 13.44
C ILE A 7 -13.53 -3.34 12.08
N LEU A 8 -13.88 -4.02 10.99
CA LEU A 8 -13.49 -3.62 9.63
C LEU A 8 -14.01 -2.23 9.23
N GLN A 9 -15.11 -1.79 9.85
CA GLN A 9 -15.68 -0.46 9.65
C GLN A 9 -15.13 0.60 10.62
N GLY A 10 -14.20 0.21 11.52
CA GLY A 10 -13.54 1.10 12.46
C GLY A 10 -14.19 1.17 13.87
N TYR A 11 -15.16 0.31 14.15
CA TYR A 11 -15.81 0.22 15.47
C TYR A 11 -15.13 -0.85 16.34
N TYR A 12 -13.92 -0.60 16.79
CA TYR A 12 -13.09 -1.56 17.52
C TYR A 12 -13.63 -1.88 18.91
N PHE A 13 -14.31 -0.94 19.56
CA PHE A 13 -14.86 -1.04 20.91
C PHE A 13 -16.35 -1.39 20.92
N SER A 14 -16.92 -1.76 19.76
CA SER A 14 -18.32 -2.18 19.69
C SER A 14 -18.60 -3.39 20.55
N ASN A 15 -19.76 -3.39 21.23
CA ASN A 15 -20.27 -4.52 21.98
C ASN A 15 -21.46 -5.16 21.26
N VAL A 16 -21.43 -6.49 21.13
CA VAL A 16 -22.49 -7.28 20.51
C VAL A 16 -22.91 -8.37 21.48
N THR A 17 -24.14 -8.28 21.96
CA THR A 17 -24.75 -9.31 22.81
C THR A 17 -25.90 -9.97 22.07
N SER A 18 -26.16 -11.24 22.37
CA SER A 18 -27.29 -11.95 21.80
C SER A 18 -28.18 -12.53 22.92
N SER A 19 -29.48 -12.51 22.71
CA SER A 19 -30.47 -13.17 23.57
C SER A 19 -31.42 -14.01 22.73
N ILE A 20 -31.92 -15.08 23.32
CA ILE A 20 -32.90 -16.00 22.71
C ILE A 20 -34.18 -15.86 23.46
N LYS A 21 -35.27 -15.61 22.75
CA LYS A 21 -36.66 -15.61 23.29
C LYS A 21 -37.41 -16.74 22.63
N THR A 22 -37.92 -17.66 23.43
CA THR A 22 -38.80 -18.75 22.97
C THR A 22 -40.23 -18.24 22.77
N ASN A 23 -40.89 -18.75 21.75
CA ASN A 23 -42.30 -18.46 21.43
C ASN A 23 -43.16 -19.71 21.68
N ASP A 24 -44.45 -19.54 21.84
CA ASP A 24 -45.42 -20.63 22.15
C ASP A 24 -45.58 -21.66 21.01
N ASN A 25 -45.13 -21.33 19.80
CA ASN A 25 -45.22 -22.18 18.61
C ASN A 25 -43.94 -23.00 18.34
N ASN A 26 -43.17 -23.30 19.37
CA ASN A 26 -41.85 -24.01 19.25
C ASN A 26 -40.82 -23.34 18.35
N THR A 27 -40.92 -22.04 18.16
CA THR A 27 -39.89 -21.24 17.47
C THR A 27 -39.12 -20.39 18.47
N VAL A 28 -37.98 -19.86 18.04
CA VAL A 28 -37.18 -18.95 18.83
C VAL A 28 -36.88 -17.69 18.04
N ASN A 29 -36.86 -16.56 18.71
CA ASN A 29 -36.36 -15.30 18.20
C ASN A 29 -34.94 -15.10 18.73
N ILE A 30 -33.97 -14.84 17.84
CA ILE A 30 -32.62 -14.47 18.21
C ILE A 30 -32.53 -12.95 18.06
N ILE A 31 -32.23 -12.27 19.16
CA ILE A 31 -32.10 -10.81 19.19
C ILE A 31 -30.67 -10.46 19.39
N PHE A 32 -30.10 -9.65 18.49
CA PHE A 32 -28.78 -9.09 18.63
C PHE A 32 -28.87 -7.64 19.07
N ASN A 33 -28.31 -7.33 20.23
CA ASN A 33 -28.15 -5.96 20.70
C ASN A 33 -26.74 -5.49 20.35
N ILE A 34 -26.64 -4.41 19.59
CA ILE A 34 -25.37 -3.88 19.09
C ILE A 34 -25.20 -2.46 19.63
N ASP A 35 -24.19 -2.29 20.45
CA ASP A 35 -23.67 -0.96 20.83
C ASP A 35 -22.44 -0.70 19.99
N LEU A 36 -22.51 0.28 19.08
CA LEU A 36 -21.43 0.59 18.17
C LEU A 36 -20.27 1.34 18.86
N GLY A 37 -20.58 2.16 19.86
CA GLY A 37 -19.63 3.13 20.38
C GLY A 37 -19.17 4.14 19.31
N GLU A 38 -18.07 4.84 19.56
CA GLU A 38 -17.44 5.71 18.59
C GLU A 38 -16.47 4.95 17.66
N LYS A 39 -16.26 5.49 16.48
CA LYS A 39 -15.18 5.00 15.60
C LYS A 39 -13.82 5.33 16.20
N SER A 40 -12.94 4.35 16.18
CA SER A 40 -11.60 4.48 16.74
C SER A 40 -10.72 5.41 15.90
N LYS A 41 -10.19 6.44 16.55
CA LYS A 41 -9.38 7.49 15.92
C LYS A 41 -7.90 7.11 16.02
N VAL A 42 -7.11 7.55 15.04
CA VAL A 42 -5.65 7.50 15.09
C VAL A 42 -5.15 8.83 15.64
N SER A 43 -4.56 8.82 16.82
CA SER A 43 -4.05 10.04 17.47
C SER A 43 -2.57 10.27 17.19
N ILE A 44 -1.78 9.19 17.04
CA ILE A 44 -0.34 9.25 16.81
C ILE A 44 0.05 8.34 15.67
N ILE A 45 0.89 8.84 14.75
CA ILE A 45 1.55 8.05 13.73
C ILE A 45 3.06 8.19 13.91
N GLU A 46 3.73 7.05 14.06
CA GLU A 46 5.16 6.95 14.28
C GLU A 46 5.83 6.09 13.20
N PHE A 47 7.03 6.48 12.80
CA PHE A 47 7.86 5.71 11.89
C PHE A 47 9.14 5.30 12.62
N THR A 48 9.44 4.01 12.65
CA THR A 48 10.58 3.41 13.36
C THR A 48 11.47 2.61 12.39
N GLY A 49 12.59 2.12 12.90
CA GLY A 49 13.54 1.33 12.13
C GLY A 49 14.51 2.17 11.32
N ASP A 50 15.15 1.55 10.32
CA ASP A 50 16.08 2.21 9.40
C ASP A 50 15.30 2.91 8.28
N LYS A 51 14.80 4.09 8.58
CA LYS A 51 13.83 4.82 7.74
C LYS A 51 14.41 5.95 6.92
N PHE A 52 15.62 6.06 6.66
CA PHE A 52 16.34 7.06 5.85
C PHE A 52 15.63 8.44 5.64
N PHE A 53 14.33 8.48 5.36
CA PHE A 53 13.56 9.70 5.15
C PHE A 53 12.97 10.25 6.45
N LYS A 54 12.74 11.59 6.49
CA LYS A 54 12.13 12.28 7.63
C LYS A 54 10.65 11.91 7.77
N ASP A 55 10.15 11.83 9.01
CA ASP A 55 8.76 11.51 9.32
C ASP A 55 7.75 12.40 8.59
N LYS A 56 8.06 13.70 8.46
CA LYS A 56 7.22 14.64 7.71
C LYS A 56 7.03 14.22 6.25
N THR A 57 8.09 13.71 5.61
CA THR A 57 8.02 13.19 4.25
C THR A 57 7.14 11.95 4.20
N LEU A 58 7.38 11.00 5.10
CA LEU A 58 6.64 9.73 5.14
C LEU A 58 5.15 9.95 5.44
N ARG A 59 4.80 10.89 6.35
CA ARG A 59 3.40 11.27 6.61
C ARG A 59 2.68 11.81 5.37
N ASN A 60 3.37 12.45 4.47
CA ASN A 60 2.77 12.95 3.23
C ASN A 60 2.54 11.85 2.17
N ILE A 61 3.13 10.67 2.35
CA ILE A 61 2.99 9.54 1.44
C ILE A 61 1.78 8.69 1.80
N ILE A 62 1.50 8.52 3.10
CA ILE A 62 0.42 7.68 3.60
C ILE A 62 -0.94 8.37 3.47
N THR A 63 -2.01 7.57 3.48
CA THR A 63 -3.40 8.07 3.45
C THR A 63 -3.98 8.28 4.84
N THR A 64 -3.54 7.49 5.82
CA THR A 64 -3.98 7.63 7.21
C THR A 64 -3.47 8.93 7.80
N GLU A 65 -4.34 9.64 8.52
CA GLU A 65 -4.02 10.93 9.13
C GLU A 65 -4.22 10.88 10.65
N GLU A 66 -3.38 11.63 11.37
CA GLU A 66 -3.59 11.88 12.80
C GLU A 66 -4.86 12.71 13.03
N ASN A 67 -5.64 12.33 14.06
CA ASN A 67 -6.79 13.10 14.49
C ASN A 67 -6.32 14.41 15.10
N LYS A 68 -6.65 15.53 14.43
CA LYS A 68 -6.36 16.89 14.89
C LYS A 68 -7.64 17.70 14.89
N PHE A 69 -7.80 18.62 15.85
CA PHE A 69 -9.05 19.37 16.02
C PHE A 69 -9.48 20.16 14.77
N TRP A 70 -8.53 20.62 13.94
CA TRP A 70 -8.83 21.32 12.69
C TRP A 70 -9.15 20.40 11.51
N LYS A 71 -8.99 19.07 11.69
CA LYS A 71 -9.30 18.04 10.68
C LYS A 71 -10.60 17.29 11.01
N PHE A 72 -11.58 17.96 11.59
CA PHE A 72 -12.81 17.31 12.08
C PHE A 72 -13.64 16.65 10.98
N LEU A 73 -13.55 17.11 9.72
CA LEU A 73 -14.27 16.52 8.57
C LEU A 73 -13.52 15.36 7.89
N SER A 74 -12.24 15.11 8.24
CA SER A 74 -11.47 14.05 7.59
C SER A 74 -11.90 12.67 8.07
N GLY A 75 -12.35 11.82 7.14
CA GLY A 75 -12.58 10.39 7.41
C GLY A 75 -11.29 9.56 7.53
N LYS A 76 -10.15 10.11 7.12
CA LYS A 76 -8.84 9.43 7.09
C LYS A 76 -8.20 9.25 8.48
N LYS A 77 -8.76 9.89 9.49
CA LYS A 77 -8.33 9.79 10.88
C LYS A 77 -8.84 8.54 11.61
N TYR A 78 -9.75 7.77 10.99
CA TYR A 78 -10.27 6.56 11.61
C TYR A 78 -9.42 5.35 11.23
N LEU A 79 -9.16 4.50 12.20
CA LEU A 79 -8.41 3.28 12.00
C LEU A 79 -9.18 2.35 11.05
N ASN A 80 -8.55 1.98 9.95
CA ASN A 80 -9.12 1.12 8.92
C ASN A 80 -8.05 0.20 8.35
N GLN A 81 -8.29 -1.09 8.40
CA GLN A 81 -7.32 -2.11 7.93
C GLN A 81 -6.96 -1.95 6.46
N GLN A 82 -7.90 -1.52 5.62
CA GLN A 82 -7.61 -1.32 4.18
C GLN A 82 -6.67 -0.13 3.98
N ASN A 83 -6.86 0.95 4.75
CA ASN A 83 -5.96 2.11 4.70
C ASN A 83 -4.56 1.75 5.18
N LEU A 84 -4.41 0.93 6.23
CA LEU A 84 -3.09 0.48 6.70
C LEU A 84 -2.35 -0.29 5.62
N SER A 85 -3.03 -1.25 4.96
CA SER A 85 -2.44 -2.00 3.84
C SER A 85 -2.11 -1.12 2.62
N LEU A 86 -2.88 -0.06 2.40
CA LEU A 86 -2.59 0.93 1.36
C LEU A 86 -1.37 1.76 1.73
N ASP A 87 -1.28 2.21 2.97
CA ASP A 87 -0.16 3.00 3.47
C ASP A 87 1.17 2.25 3.38
N GLU A 88 1.19 0.96 3.76
CA GLU A 88 2.37 0.09 3.58
C GLU A 88 2.81 0.03 2.11
N ARG A 89 1.87 -0.17 1.19
CA ARG A 89 2.17 -0.20 -0.25
C ARG A 89 2.69 1.14 -0.76
N LEU A 90 2.09 2.26 -0.31
CA LEU A 90 2.52 3.60 -0.71
C LEU A 90 3.92 3.91 -0.20
N LEU A 91 4.21 3.59 1.06
CA LEU A 91 5.55 3.73 1.63
C LEU A 91 6.55 2.87 0.87
N ARG A 92 6.26 1.58 0.67
CA ARG A 92 7.12 0.67 -0.09
C ARG A 92 7.38 1.21 -1.50
N GLN A 93 6.35 1.64 -2.20
CA GLN A 93 6.48 2.19 -3.56
C GLN A 93 7.31 3.48 -3.59
N PHE A 94 7.15 4.34 -2.57
CA PHE A 94 7.98 5.53 -2.42
C PHE A 94 9.46 5.18 -2.28
N TYR A 95 9.81 4.22 -1.42
CA TYR A 95 11.19 3.76 -1.24
C TYR A 95 11.76 3.13 -2.51
N LEU A 96 11.03 2.23 -3.17
CA LEU A 96 11.41 1.64 -4.45
C LEU A 96 11.69 2.70 -5.53
N ASN A 97 10.94 3.80 -5.53
CA ASN A 97 11.15 4.89 -6.48
C ASN A 97 12.34 5.80 -6.13
N ASN A 98 12.88 5.66 -4.94
CA ASN A 98 14.04 6.41 -4.47
C ASN A 98 15.32 5.55 -4.35
N GLY A 99 15.32 4.35 -4.92
CA GLY A 99 16.50 3.49 -5.03
C GLY A 99 16.61 2.41 -3.96
N TYR A 100 15.67 2.29 -3.05
CA TYR A 100 15.70 1.31 -1.97
C TYR A 100 14.96 0.04 -2.38
N TYR A 101 15.65 -0.81 -3.16
CA TYR A 101 15.07 -2.02 -3.76
C TYR A 101 14.63 -3.06 -2.72
N ASP A 102 15.42 -3.26 -1.69
CA ASP A 102 15.20 -4.28 -0.64
C ASP A 102 14.30 -3.79 0.49
N VAL A 103 13.64 -2.64 0.33
CA VAL A 103 12.79 -2.07 1.38
C VAL A 103 11.72 -3.03 1.87
N SER A 104 11.63 -3.18 3.16
CA SER A 104 10.49 -3.78 3.84
C SER A 104 9.77 -2.74 4.70
N VAL A 105 8.45 -2.74 4.63
CA VAL A 105 7.57 -1.89 5.44
C VAL A 105 6.55 -2.80 6.10
N ASN A 106 6.55 -2.83 7.40
CA ASN A 106 5.62 -3.61 8.19
C ASN A 106 4.81 -2.67 9.08
N THR A 107 3.49 -2.77 9.05
CA THR A 107 2.68 -2.15 10.10
C THR A 107 2.90 -2.94 11.37
N SER A 108 3.66 -2.36 12.26
CA SER A 108 4.09 -3.12 13.42
C SER A 108 3.01 -3.25 14.47
N THR A 109 2.30 -2.19 14.79
CA THR A 109 1.26 -2.27 15.83
C THR A 109 0.32 -1.08 15.78
N ALA A 110 -0.97 -1.37 16.00
CA ALA A 110 -1.93 -0.38 16.46
C ALA A 110 -2.08 -0.56 17.97
N THR A 111 -1.45 0.31 18.75
CA THR A 111 -1.52 0.29 20.22
C THR A 111 -2.67 1.17 20.67
N ILE A 112 -3.52 0.66 21.56
CA ILE A 112 -4.61 1.42 22.18
C ILE A 112 -3.98 2.37 23.20
N LEU A 113 -4.44 3.63 23.17
CA LEU A 113 -4.10 4.67 24.13
C LEU A 113 -5.21 4.81 25.20
N ASP A 114 -4.94 5.53 26.28
CA ASP A 114 -5.85 5.68 27.42
C ASP A 114 -7.18 6.38 27.06
N ASP A 115 -7.22 7.10 25.94
CA ASP A 115 -8.41 7.78 25.39
C ASP A 115 -9.16 6.97 24.33
N ASP A 116 -9.00 5.65 24.30
CA ASP A 116 -9.56 4.75 23.30
C ASP A 116 -9.20 5.10 21.85
N SER A 117 -8.16 5.89 21.65
CA SER A 117 -7.56 6.14 20.36
C SER A 117 -6.39 5.19 20.09
N PHE A 118 -5.85 5.25 18.87
CA PHE A 118 -4.76 4.39 18.45
C PHE A 118 -3.48 5.17 18.14
N LYS A 119 -2.36 4.61 18.57
CA LYS A 119 -1.02 4.91 18.05
C LYS A 119 -0.68 3.89 16.97
N LEU A 120 -0.40 4.34 15.76
CA LEU A 120 0.11 3.52 14.66
C LEU A 120 1.62 3.66 14.56
N THR A 121 2.30 2.52 14.41
CA THR A 121 3.74 2.49 14.19
C THR A 121 4.04 1.75 12.90
N TYR A 122 4.70 2.39 11.94
CA TYR A 122 5.24 1.77 10.74
C TYR A 122 6.71 1.49 10.96
N ASN A 123 7.10 0.21 10.95
CA ASN A 123 8.49 -0.19 11.02
C ASN A 123 9.04 -0.34 9.60
N ILE A 124 10.09 0.40 9.29
CA ILE A 124 10.70 0.47 7.97
C ILE A 124 12.15 -0.02 8.06
N ASN A 125 12.48 -0.97 7.21
CA ASN A 125 13.86 -1.30 6.92
C ASN A 125 14.10 -0.92 5.45
N ALA A 126 14.77 0.21 5.24
CA ALA A 126 15.02 0.74 3.89
C ALA A 126 16.00 -0.15 3.10
N GLY A 127 16.91 -0.83 3.76
CA GLY A 127 18.00 -1.55 3.12
C GLY A 127 18.99 -0.62 2.41
N ASN A 128 19.71 -1.16 1.44
CA ASN A 128 20.73 -0.42 0.69
C ASN A 128 20.12 0.42 -0.44
N LEU A 129 20.84 1.49 -0.80
CA LEU A 129 20.54 2.28 -1.99
C LEU A 129 21.12 1.58 -3.22
N PHE A 130 20.29 1.30 -4.21
CA PHE A 130 20.69 0.70 -5.48
C PHE A 130 20.69 1.71 -6.61
N THR A 131 21.65 1.56 -7.51
CA THR A 131 21.72 2.26 -8.80
C THR A 131 21.72 1.23 -9.91
N VAL A 132 21.19 1.60 -11.07
CA VAL A 132 21.19 0.74 -12.26
C VAL A 132 22.56 0.80 -12.89
N ASN A 133 23.26 -0.33 -12.94
CA ASN A 133 24.61 -0.42 -13.55
C ASN A 133 24.51 -0.45 -15.08
N SER A 134 23.71 -1.36 -15.62
CA SER A 134 23.52 -1.52 -17.05
C SER A 134 22.09 -1.99 -17.36
N THR A 135 21.69 -1.78 -18.60
CA THR A 135 20.39 -2.25 -19.11
C THR A 135 20.60 -2.93 -20.46
N LYS A 136 19.76 -3.91 -20.76
CA LYS A 136 19.78 -4.62 -22.05
C LYS A 136 18.36 -4.87 -22.51
N LEU A 137 18.11 -4.71 -23.80
CA LEU A 137 16.89 -5.12 -24.45
C LEU A 137 17.20 -6.34 -25.32
N ASP A 138 16.64 -7.48 -24.94
CA ASP A 138 16.71 -8.69 -25.75
C ASP A 138 15.45 -8.83 -26.59
N LEU A 139 15.59 -8.86 -27.90
CA LEU A 139 14.48 -9.00 -28.83
C LEU A 139 14.60 -10.33 -29.61
N PRO A 140 13.50 -11.03 -29.85
CA PRO A 140 13.49 -12.14 -30.80
C PRO A 140 13.98 -11.70 -32.19
N ILE A 141 14.56 -12.62 -32.97
CA ILE A 141 15.24 -12.34 -34.25
C ILE A 141 14.30 -11.78 -35.32
N ASP A 142 13.03 -12.08 -35.23
CA ASP A 142 11.96 -11.63 -36.12
C ASP A 142 11.39 -10.25 -35.79
N TYR A 143 11.87 -9.63 -34.69
CA TYR A 143 11.42 -8.29 -34.29
C TYR A 143 12.38 -7.22 -34.84
N ASN A 144 11.81 -6.20 -35.52
CA ASN A 144 12.60 -5.07 -35.98
C ASN A 144 12.99 -4.14 -34.82
N PRO A 145 14.29 -4.00 -34.48
CA PRO A 145 14.76 -3.15 -33.38
C PRO A 145 14.31 -1.68 -33.50
N LEU A 146 14.11 -1.16 -34.71
CA LEU A 146 13.68 0.21 -34.92
C LEU A 146 12.32 0.51 -34.28
N ASN A 147 11.46 -0.49 -34.10
CA ASN A 147 10.17 -0.35 -33.42
C ASN A 147 10.36 -0.08 -31.92
N PHE A 148 11.50 -0.45 -31.34
CA PHE A 148 11.79 -0.36 -29.91
C PHE A 148 12.75 0.77 -29.55
N THR A 149 13.11 1.63 -30.48
CA THR A 149 14.05 2.77 -30.24
C THR A 149 13.65 3.63 -29.04
N LYS A 150 12.35 3.78 -28.77
CA LYS A 150 11.87 4.54 -27.60
C LYS A 150 12.11 3.78 -26.30
N VAL A 151 11.97 2.45 -26.30
CA VAL A 151 12.27 1.58 -25.17
C VAL A 151 13.75 1.66 -24.84
N GLU A 152 14.63 1.54 -25.84
CA GLU A 152 16.10 1.68 -25.66
C GLU A 152 16.48 3.03 -25.05
N LYS A 153 15.88 4.13 -25.55
CA LYS A 153 16.10 5.46 -24.96
C LYS A 153 15.66 5.55 -23.50
N LEU A 154 14.61 4.86 -23.12
CA LEU A 154 14.15 4.82 -21.73
C LEU A 154 15.06 3.95 -20.86
N LEU A 155 15.55 2.82 -21.37
CA LEU A 155 16.53 1.96 -20.72
C LEU A 155 17.83 2.72 -20.46
N ASN A 156 18.43 3.31 -21.49
CA ASN A 156 19.67 4.10 -21.37
C ASN A 156 19.56 5.22 -20.33
N LYS A 157 18.36 5.78 -20.12
CA LYS A 157 18.13 6.78 -19.07
C LYS A 157 18.08 6.20 -17.65
N LEU A 158 18.01 4.89 -17.48
CA LEU A 158 18.10 4.27 -16.17
C LEU A 158 19.55 4.13 -15.71
N GLU A 159 20.47 3.87 -16.63
CA GLU A 159 21.88 3.58 -16.30
C GLU A 159 22.53 4.74 -15.54
N GLY A 160 23.32 4.39 -14.51
CA GLY A 160 23.95 5.33 -13.60
C GLY A 160 23.01 6.06 -12.63
N ASN A 161 21.71 5.87 -12.77
CA ASN A 161 20.70 6.49 -11.91
C ASN A 161 20.20 5.53 -10.81
N LYS A 162 19.64 6.11 -9.76
CA LYS A 162 18.96 5.34 -8.72
C LYS A 162 17.88 4.45 -9.31
N TYR A 163 17.78 3.23 -8.81
CA TYR A 163 16.66 2.34 -9.12
C TYR A 163 15.32 3.07 -8.92
N SER A 164 14.36 2.81 -9.81
CA SER A 164 13.02 3.38 -9.70
C SER A 164 11.98 2.48 -10.36
N PHE A 165 11.15 1.89 -9.54
CA PHE A 165 10.04 1.03 -10.00
C PHE A 165 9.13 1.74 -11.00
N ASN A 166 8.82 3.02 -10.79
CA ASN A 166 7.99 3.80 -11.71
C ASN A 166 8.64 4.00 -13.09
N LYS A 167 9.96 4.16 -13.14
CA LYS A 167 10.67 4.28 -14.42
C LYS A 167 10.63 2.97 -15.19
N ILE A 168 10.85 1.85 -14.50
CA ILE A 168 10.78 0.49 -15.07
C ILE A 168 9.35 0.21 -15.57
N SER A 169 8.33 0.48 -14.74
CA SER A 169 6.93 0.32 -15.13
C SER A 169 6.54 1.13 -16.38
N LYS A 170 7.16 2.30 -16.59
CA LYS A 170 6.95 3.09 -17.82
C LYS A 170 7.53 2.40 -19.05
N ILE A 171 8.64 1.67 -18.90
CA ILE A 171 9.24 0.91 -19.99
C ILE A 171 8.31 -0.23 -20.39
N VAL A 172 7.81 -1.00 -19.42
CA VAL A 172 6.84 -2.08 -19.68
C VAL A 172 5.61 -1.54 -20.40
N LYS A 173 5.02 -0.45 -19.91
CA LYS A 173 3.87 0.20 -20.57
C LYS A 173 4.17 0.68 -21.99
N GLU A 174 5.41 1.08 -22.28
CA GLU A 174 5.79 1.45 -23.65
C GLU A 174 5.89 0.22 -24.56
N ILE A 175 6.37 -0.92 -24.03
CA ILE A 175 6.37 -2.19 -24.75
C ILE A 175 4.94 -2.64 -25.05
N ASP A 176 4.05 -2.60 -24.04
CA ASP A 176 2.63 -2.92 -24.23
C ASP A 176 1.98 -2.02 -25.30
N ARG A 177 2.32 -0.72 -25.30
CA ARG A 177 1.82 0.22 -26.31
C ARG A 177 2.30 -0.12 -27.72
N ILE A 178 3.56 -0.54 -27.86
CA ILE A 178 4.12 -0.98 -29.15
C ILE A 178 3.40 -2.23 -29.64
N SER A 179 3.19 -3.21 -28.74
CA SER A 179 2.44 -4.43 -29.00
C SER A 179 1.07 -4.12 -29.61
N LEU A 180 0.28 -3.31 -28.92
CA LEU A 180 -1.06 -2.95 -29.36
C LEU A 180 -1.09 -2.14 -30.68
N SER A 181 -0.09 -1.26 -30.90
CA SER A 181 -0.05 -0.38 -32.08
C SER A 181 0.43 -1.06 -33.37
N ARG A 182 1.08 -2.22 -33.26
CA ARG A 182 1.71 -2.92 -34.38
C ARG A 182 1.06 -4.28 -34.66
N GLU A 183 -0.05 -4.60 -34.00
CA GLU A 183 -0.78 -5.86 -34.14
C GLU A 183 0.13 -7.10 -33.97
N PHE A 184 1.11 -6.97 -33.04
CA PHE A 184 1.87 -8.14 -32.62
C PHE A 184 0.93 -9.03 -31.81
N ASP A 185 0.68 -10.23 -32.26
CA ASP A 185 -0.32 -11.15 -31.67
C ASP A 185 -0.04 -11.44 -30.20
N PHE A 186 1.23 -11.49 -29.78
CA PHE A 186 1.60 -11.65 -28.37
C PHE A 186 3.02 -11.14 -28.10
N ILE A 187 3.18 -9.98 -27.44
CA ILE A 187 4.44 -9.63 -26.78
C ILE A 187 4.33 -10.03 -25.32
N ASN A 188 5.15 -10.96 -24.87
CA ASN A 188 5.34 -11.24 -23.44
C ASN A 188 6.66 -10.60 -23.00
N ALA A 189 6.58 -9.42 -22.38
CA ALA A 189 7.74 -8.75 -21.83
C ALA A 189 7.99 -9.20 -20.38
N SER A 190 9.16 -9.76 -20.11
CA SER A 190 9.63 -10.06 -18.76
C SER A 190 10.77 -9.12 -18.39
N ILE A 191 10.83 -8.73 -17.11
CA ILE A 191 11.94 -7.99 -16.55
C ILE A 191 12.76 -8.95 -15.73
N LEU A 192 14.05 -9.06 -16.04
CA LEU A 192 15.01 -9.78 -15.23
C LEU A 192 15.86 -8.71 -14.50
N GLU A 193 15.84 -8.75 -13.18
CA GLU A 193 16.63 -7.87 -12.32
C GLU A 193 17.70 -8.72 -11.62
N GLU A 194 18.96 -8.43 -11.90
CA GLU A 194 20.12 -9.07 -11.28
C GLU A 194 20.78 -8.08 -10.31
N LYS A 195 21.15 -8.54 -9.10
CA LYS A 195 21.79 -7.74 -8.05
C LYS A 195 23.30 -7.90 -8.07
#